data_801edc55dbcd8f38b381d6bc6bcdf18f
#
_entry.id   801edc55dbcd8f38b381d6bc6bcdf18f
#
_cell.length_a   1.000
_cell.length_b   1.000
_cell.length_c   1.000
_cell.angle_alpha   90.00
_cell.angle_beta   90.00
_cell.angle_gamma   90.00
#
_symmetry.space_group_name_H-M   'P 1'
#
loop_
_entity.id
_entity.type
_entity.pdbx_description
1 polymer ?
#
loop_
_entity_poly.entity_id
_entity_poly.type
_entity_poly.pdbx_seq_one_letter_code
_entity_poly.pdbx_strand_id
1 'polypeptide(L)'
;VFERGYLTVARFRGAPVRVHWSAPLGALFFTRFAFAPGAWVGFFLLLLLHELGHAVLVRAARMQVVSVDIHGLGGVCRWYGVPSPRWRAIIAWGGVAAQAIVLVLTLLALALLPPVTSAFAAQLLDTLVWTNLFLMALNLLPIPPLDGAEAWPLLGMLRRAKRPARGRRSTPAALRVPPAPARKAKRSESPVIDDAEADRLIKEAIADAARESEKRRKEGRLH
;
A
#
# COMPACT_ATOMS: atom_id res chain seq x y z
N VAL A 1 2.47 -19.97 14.14
CA VAL A 1 3.40 -19.31 15.07
C VAL A 1 2.78 -17.98 15.45
N PHE A 2 2.67 -17.72 16.76
CA PHE A 2 2.11 -16.49 17.31
C PHE A 2 3.26 -15.54 17.66
N GLU A 3 3.39 -14.43 16.96
CA GLU A 3 4.46 -13.46 17.17
C GLU A 3 3.88 -12.05 17.29
N ARG A 4 4.24 -11.33 18.34
CA ARG A 4 3.84 -9.93 18.59
C ARG A 4 2.33 -9.68 18.42
N GLY A 5 1.49 -10.61 18.84
CA GLY A 5 0.04 -10.49 18.72
C GLY A 5 -0.56 -10.93 17.37
N TYR A 6 0.25 -11.45 16.46
CA TYR A 6 -0.19 -11.96 15.16
C TYR A 6 -0.16 -13.47 15.09
N LEU A 7 -1.21 -14.06 14.52
CA LEU A 7 -1.29 -15.47 14.14
C LEU A 7 -1.11 -15.58 12.63
N THR A 8 -0.12 -16.34 12.16
CA THR A 8 0.03 -16.65 10.73
C THR A 8 -0.98 -17.72 10.34
N VAL A 9 -1.93 -17.36 9.47
CA VAL A 9 -3.01 -18.24 9.01
C VAL A 9 -2.76 -18.82 7.62
N ALA A 10 -1.99 -18.15 6.79
CA ALA A 10 -1.70 -18.58 5.41
C ALA A 10 -0.38 -17.97 4.91
N ARG A 11 -0.02 -18.30 3.67
CA ARG A 11 1.08 -17.65 2.95
C ARG A 11 0.65 -17.30 1.53
N PHE A 12 0.92 -16.07 1.12
CA PHE A 12 0.74 -15.59 -0.25
C PHE A 12 2.10 -15.51 -0.95
N ARG A 13 2.39 -16.49 -1.83
CA ARG A 13 3.67 -16.57 -2.56
C ARG A 13 4.91 -16.41 -1.65
N GLY A 14 4.88 -17.06 -0.49
CA GLY A 14 5.95 -17.02 0.52
C GLY A 14 5.76 -15.95 1.60
N ALA A 15 5.09 -14.84 1.33
CA ALA A 15 4.78 -13.81 2.33
C ALA A 15 3.72 -14.31 3.33
N PRO A 16 3.90 -14.12 4.64
CA PRO A 16 2.91 -14.53 5.64
C PRO A 16 1.65 -13.67 5.56
N VAL A 17 0.51 -14.34 5.64
CA VAL A 17 -0.80 -13.72 5.89
C VAL A 17 -1.11 -13.89 7.36
N ARG A 18 -1.26 -12.78 8.10
CA ARG A 18 -1.33 -12.78 9.55
C ARG A 18 -2.60 -12.07 10.02
N VAL A 19 -3.20 -12.61 11.08
CA VAL A 19 -4.35 -12.01 11.74
C VAL A 19 -3.93 -11.59 13.15
N HIS A 20 -4.16 -10.33 13.47
CA HIS A 20 -3.89 -9.77 14.79
C HIS A 20 -5.03 -10.14 15.76
N TRP A 21 -4.72 -10.30 17.05
CA TRP A 21 -5.73 -10.63 18.08
C TRP A 21 -6.87 -9.59 18.18
N SER A 22 -6.65 -8.35 17.72
CA SER A 22 -7.69 -7.31 17.71
C SER A 22 -8.71 -7.48 16.56
N ALA A 23 -8.48 -8.37 15.60
CA ALA A 23 -9.38 -8.54 14.46
C ALA A 23 -10.82 -8.90 14.86
N PRO A 24 -11.08 -9.81 15.84
CA PRO A 24 -12.42 -10.06 16.35
C PRO A 24 -13.11 -8.82 16.93
N LEU A 25 -12.36 -7.90 17.53
CA LEU A 25 -12.92 -6.64 18.05
C LEU A 25 -13.45 -5.76 16.92
N GLY A 26 -12.78 -5.74 15.78
CA GLY A 26 -13.26 -5.03 14.59
C GLY A 26 -14.57 -5.63 14.07
N ALA A 27 -14.64 -6.95 13.93
CA ALA A 27 -15.86 -7.62 13.50
C ALA A 27 -17.02 -7.34 14.49
N LEU A 28 -16.76 -7.39 15.79
CA LEU A 28 -17.74 -7.07 16.83
C LEU A 28 -18.23 -5.63 16.74
N PHE A 29 -17.34 -4.67 16.49
CA PHE A 29 -17.69 -3.27 16.29
C PHE A 29 -18.58 -3.08 15.04
N PHE A 30 -18.21 -3.67 13.89
CA PHE A 30 -18.98 -3.58 12.66
C PHE A 30 -20.35 -4.26 12.73
N THR A 31 -20.50 -5.27 13.57
CA THR A 31 -21.80 -5.93 13.85
C THR A 31 -22.57 -5.29 15.00
N ARG A 32 -22.20 -4.08 15.44
CA ARG A 32 -22.83 -3.35 16.55
C ARG A 32 -22.88 -4.18 17.83
N PHE A 33 -21.79 -4.88 18.11
CA PHE A 33 -21.63 -5.77 19.26
C PHE A 33 -22.56 -7.01 19.27
N ALA A 34 -23.19 -7.32 18.13
CA ALA A 34 -23.96 -8.55 17.98
C ALA A 34 -23.07 -9.73 17.59
N PHE A 35 -23.36 -10.90 18.15
CA PHE A 35 -22.72 -12.15 17.71
C PHE A 35 -23.38 -12.62 16.41
N ALA A 36 -22.72 -12.37 15.29
CA ALA A 36 -23.20 -12.68 13.96
C ALA A 36 -22.11 -13.41 13.15
N PRO A 37 -21.98 -14.74 13.31
CA PRO A 37 -20.85 -15.51 12.76
C PRO A 37 -20.70 -15.36 11.25
N GLY A 38 -21.80 -15.34 10.48
CA GLY A 38 -21.78 -15.14 9.04
C GLY A 38 -21.25 -13.76 8.66
N ALA A 39 -21.65 -12.72 9.38
CA ALA A 39 -21.16 -11.37 9.19
C ALA A 39 -19.66 -11.22 9.55
N TRP A 40 -19.21 -11.90 10.61
CA TRP A 40 -17.79 -11.90 10.99
C TRP A 40 -16.93 -12.55 9.93
N VAL A 41 -17.35 -13.71 9.40
CA VAL A 41 -16.64 -14.38 8.30
C VAL A 41 -16.61 -13.48 7.06
N GLY A 42 -17.74 -12.85 6.69
CA GLY A 42 -17.83 -11.90 5.58
C GLY A 42 -16.87 -10.71 5.76
N PHE A 43 -16.85 -10.12 6.94
CA PHE A 43 -15.96 -8.99 7.25
C PHE A 43 -14.48 -9.36 7.10
N PHE A 44 -14.04 -10.49 7.68
CA PHE A 44 -12.65 -10.95 7.54
C PHE A 44 -12.30 -11.30 6.10
N LEU A 45 -13.22 -11.90 5.36
CA LEU A 45 -13.03 -12.22 3.95
C LEU A 45 -12.86 -10.94 3.12
N LEU A 46 -13.67 -9.91 3.36
CA LEU A 46 -13.57 -8.63 2.69
C LEU A 46 -12.23 -7.94 2.94
N LEU A 47 -11.77 -7.88 4.21
CA LEU A 47 -10.47 -7.31 4.53
C LEU A 47 -9.33 -8.09 3.89
N LEU A 48 -9.39 -9.43 3.97
CA LEU A 48 -8.36 -10.28 3.38
C LEU A 48 -8.28 -10.11 1.86
N LEU A 49 -9.41 -10.13 1.16
CA LEU A 49 -9.45 -9.99 -0.30
C LEU A 49 -9.03 -8.59 -0.74
N HIS A 50 -9.37 -7.56 0.03
CA HIS A 50 -8.90 -6.21 -0.20
C HIS A 50 -7.35 -6.14 -0.18
N GLU A 51 -6.72 -6.63 0.89
CA GLU A 51 -5.26 -6.63 1.02
C GLU A 51 -4.58 -7.54 -0.03
N LEU A 52 -5.19 -8.67 -0.36
CA LEU A 52 -4.70 -9.52 -1.45
C LEU A 52 -4.80 -8.83 -2.81
N GLY A 53 -5.78 -7.97 -3.03
CA GLY A 53 -5.89 -7.13 -4.22
C GLY A 53 -4.65 -6.23 -4.40
N HIS A 54 -4.22 -5.56 -3.33
CA HIS A 54 -2.96 -4.82 -3.33
C HIS A 54 -1.76 -5.74 -3.58
N ALA A 55 -1.69 -6.87 -2.87
CA ALA A 55 -0.58 -7.82 -2.97
C ALA A 55 -0.39 -8.37 -4.40
N VAL A 56 -1.48 -8.65 -5.12
CA VAL A 56 -1.44 -9.09 -6.52
C VAL A 56 -0.83 -8.00 -7.41
N LEU A 57 -1.23 -6.74 -7.25
CA LEU A 57 -0.73 -5.63 -8.06
C LEU A 57 0.70 -5.24 -7.69
N VAL A 58 1.10 -5.35 -6.42
CA VAL A 58 2.51 -5.23 -5.99
C VAL A 58 3.38 -6.25 -6.73
N ARG A 59 2.92 -7.51 -6.82
CA ARG A 59 3.63 -8.56 -7.57
C ARG A 59 3.64 -8.30 -9.08
N ALA A 60 2.54 -7.81 -9.64
CA ALA A 60 2.48 -7.41 -11.06
C ALA A 60 3.47 -6.27 -11.38
N ALA A 61 3.70 -5.36 -10.42
CA ALA A 61 4.72 -4.32 -10.50
C ALA A 61 6.16 -4.84 -10.26
N ARG A 62 6.37 -6.16 -10.17
CA ARG A 62 7.66 -6.83 -9.90
C ARG A 62 8.29 -6.48 -8.55
N MET A 63 7.48 -6.05 -7.59
CA MET A 63 7.91 -5.79 -6.22
C MET A 63 7.63 -6.99 -5.31
N GLN A 64 8.19 -6.97 -4.09
CA GLN A 64 8.07 -8.07 -3.14
C GLN A 64 7.04 -7.74 -2.07
N VAL A 65 6.06 -8.64 -1.88
CA VAL A 65 5.15 -8.59 -0.72
C VAL A 65 5.92 -9.14 0.49
N VAL A 66 5.93 -8.40 1.57
CA VAL A 66 6.58 -8.75 2.84
C VAL A 66 5.61 -9.46 3.76
N SER A 67 4.40 -8.91 3.93
CA SER A 67 3.33 -9.51 4.72
C SER A 67 1.97 -8.93 4.32
N VAL A 68 0.92 -9.68 4.63
CA VAL A 68 -0.47 -9.23 4.62
C VAL A 68 -1.00 -9.36 6.04
N ASP A 69 -1.30 -8.25 6.68
CA ASP A 69 -1.66 -8.19 8.10
C ASP A 69 -3.10 -7.69 8.25
N ILE A 70 -3.95 -8.47 8.93
CA ILE A 70 -5.34 -8.13 9.22
C ILE A 70 -5.48 -7.80 10.70
N HIS A 71 -6.08 -6.66 11.03
CA HIS A 71 -6.34 -6.21 12.39
C HIS A 71 -7.74 -5.61 12.52
N GLY A 72 -8.17 -5.22 13.73
CA GLY A 72 -9.55 -4.82 14.00
C GLY A 72 -10.07 -3.61 13.23
N LEU A 73 -9.20 -2.70 12.82
CA LEU A 73 -9.59 -1.49 12.07
C LEU A 73 -9.31 -1.58 10.56
N GLY A 74 -8.87 -2.74 10.07
CA GLY A 74 -8.57 -2.92 8.64
C GLY A 74 -7.44 -3.89 8.40
N GLY A 75 -6.78 -3.79 7.24
CA GLY A 75 -5.62 -4.56 6.86
C GLY A 75 -4.46 -3.68 6.41
N VAL A 76 -3.30 -4.29 6.24
CA VAL A 76 -2.11 -3.63 5.67
C VAL A 76 -1.33 -4.63 4.83
N CYS A 77 -1.23 -4.39 3.54
CA CYS A 77 -0.29 -5.09 2.67
C CYS A 77 1.07 -4.40 2.74
N ARG A 78 2.05 -5.03 3.38
CA ARG A 78 3.43 -4.54 3.43
C ARG A 78 4.25 -5.08 2.27
N TRP A 79 4.99 -4.22 1.63
CA TRP A 79 5.81 -4.57 0.48
C TRP A 79 7.11 -3.78 0.44
N TYR A 80 8.09 -4.29 -0.31
CA TYR A 80 9.40 -3.70 -0.53
C TYR A 80 9.59 -3.35 -2.00
N GLY A 81 10.12 -2.14 -2.25
CA GLY A 81 10.38 -1.59 -3.58
C GLY A 81 9.95 -0.13 -3.69
N VAL A 82 10.36 0.53 -4.76
CA VAL A 82 10.00 1.93 -5.06
C VAL A 82 9.16 1.95 -6.33
N PRO A 83 7.83 2.04 -6.24
CA PRO A 83 6.97 2.09 -7.41
C PRO A 83 7.06 3.46 -8.08
N SER A 84 6.89 3.47 -9.41
CA SER A 84 6.59 4.73 -10.09
C SER A 84 5.25 5.31 -9.58
N PRO A 85 5.02 6.63 -9.72
CA PRO A 85 3.75 7.24 -9.31
C PRO A 85 2.52 6.57 -9.93
N ARG A 86 2.66 6.10 -11.18
CA ARG A 86 1.59 5.34 -11.86
C ARG A 86 1.33 3.98 -11.19
N TRP A 87 2.38 3.22 -10.89
CA TRP A 87 2.22 1.92 -10.22
C TRP A 87 1.69 2.07 -8.80
N ARG A 88 2.11 3.11 -8.08
CA ARG A 88 1.56 3.42 -6.75
C ARG A 88 0.05 3.60 -6.82
N ALA A 89 -0.43 4.42 -7.75
CA ALA A 89 -1.85 4.64 -7.94
C ALA A 89 -2.60 3.38 -8.42
N ILE A 90 -2.00 2.55 -9.28
CA ILE A 90 -2.59 1.27 -9.70
C ILE A 90 -2.71 0.32 -8.52
N ILE A 91 -1.69 0.20 -7.68
CA ILE A 91 -1.69 -0.66 -6.48
C ILE A 91 -2.81 -0.22 -5.53
N ALA A 92 -2.96 1.08 -5.31
CA ALA A 92 -4.02 1.62 -4.45
C ALA A 92 -5.44 1.26 -4.94
N TRP A 93 -5.66 1.10 -6.24
CA TRP A 93 -6.93 0.57 -6.79
C TRP A 93 -7.13 -0.92 -6.54
N GLY A 94 -6.09 -1.67 -6.17
CA GLY A 94 -6.11 -3.13 -6.05
C GLY A 94 -7.12 -3.65 -5.06
N GLY A 95 -7.18 -3.04 -3.87
CA GLY A 95 -8.11 -3.43 -2.81
C GLY A 95 -9.57 -3.22 -3.22
N VAL A 96 -9.89 -2.02 -3.71
CA VAL A 96 -11.25 -1.68 -4.18
C VAL A 96 -11.65 -2.53 -5.38
N ALA A 97 -10.74 -2.82 -6.31
CA ALA A 97 -11.02 -3.71 -7.45
C ALA A 97 -11.35 -5.12 -7.01
N ALA A 98 -10.62 -5.68 -6.05
CA ALA A 98 -10.91 -6.99 -5.48
C ALA A 98 -12.29 -7.02 -4.80
N GLN A 99 -12.62 -6.00 -4.01
CA GLN A 99 -13.92 -5.85 -3.37
C GLN A 99 -15.05 -5.70 -4.41
N ALA A 100 -14.84 -4.96 -5.50
CA ALA A 100 -15.81 -4.82 -6.58
C ALA A 100 -16.10 -6.18 -7.26
N ILE A 101 -15.10 -7.01 -7.46
CA ILE A 101 -15.26 -8.38 -7.98
C ILE A 101 -16.13 -9.19 -7.02
N VAL A 102 -15.84 -9.16 -5.72
CA VAL A 102 -16.65 -9.85 -4.70
C VAL A 102 -18.09 -9.39 -4.73
N LEU A 103 -18.33 -8.07 -4.81
CA LEU A 103 -19.68 -7.51 -4.88
C LEU A 103 -20.44 -8.03 -6.10
N VAL A 104 -19.82 -7.98 -7.29
CA VAL A 104 -20.44 -8.48 -8.53
C VAL A 104 -20.78 -9.96 -8.43
N LEU A 105 -19.84 -10.78 -7.93
CA LEU A 105 -20.07 -12.22 -7.77
C LEU A 105 -21.19 -12.50 -6.75
N THR A 106 -21.25 -11.74 -5.66
CA THR A 106 -22.32 -11.87 -4.65
C THR A 106 -23.68 -11.49 -5.24
N LEU A 107 -23.77 -10.38 -5.99
CA LEU A 107 -25.01 -9.96 -6.63
C LEU A 107 -25.49 -10.96 -7.70
N LEU A 108 -24.55 -11.54 -8.47
CA LEU A 108 -24.88 -12.62 -9.42
C LEU A 108 -25.39 -13.88 -8.70
N ALA A 109 -24.75 -14.25 -7.59
CA ALA A 109 -25.22 -15.37 -6.79
C ALA A 109 -26.64 -15.15 -6.26
N LEU A 110 -26.93 -13.94 -5.75
CA LEU A 110 -28.26 -13.55 -5.27
C LEU A 110 -29.32 -13.56 -6.39
N ALA A 111 -28.94 -13.22 -7.61
CA ALA A 111 -29.85 -13.17 -8.75
C ALA A 111 -30.12 -14.55 -9.37
N LEU A 112 -29.15 -15.48 -9.30
CA LEU A 112 -29.20 -16.76 -10.03
C LEU A 112 -29.49 -17.96 -9.14
N LEU A 113 -29.22 -17.89 -7.83
CA LEU A 113 -29.41 -18.98 -6.89
C LEU A 113 -30.72 -18.84 -6.09
N PRO A 114 -31.27 -19.97 -5.61
CA PRO A 114 -32.44 -19.94 -4.74
C PRO A 114 -32.18 -19.10 -3.47
N PRO A 115 -33.22 -18.51 -2.86
CA PRO A 115 -33.09 -17.77 -1.61
C PRO A 115 -32.45 -18.64 -0.51
N VAL A 116 -31.52 -18.05 0.23
CA VAL A 116 -30.86 -18.73 1.34
C VAL A 116 -31.80 -18.81 2.56
N THR A 117 -31.87 -19.96 3.18
CA THR A 117 -32.67 -20.20 4.39
C THR A 117 -31.86 -20.17 5.66
N SER A 118 -30.54 -20.30 5.55
CA SER A 118 -29.63 -20.27 6.69
C SER A 118 -29.36 -18.84 7.17
N ALA A 119 -29.53 -18.57 8.46
CA ALA A 119 -29.17 -17.26 9.06
C ALA A 119 -27.70 -16.93 8.86
N PHE A 120 -26.79 -17.91 8.92
CA PHE A 120 -25.37 -17.70 8.65
C PHE A 120 -25.14 -17.20 7.20
N ALA A 121 -25.74 -17.87 6.23
CA ALA A 121 -25.59 -17.48 4.82
C ALA A 121 -26.22 -16.10 4.54
N ALA A 122 -27.35 -15.79 5.14
CA ALA A 122 -27.97 -14.46 5.02
C ALA A 122 -27.07 -13.36 5.59
N GLN A 123 -26.51 -13.54 6.80
CA GLN A 123 -25.56 -12.60 7.40
C GLN A 123 -24.29 -12.43 6.52
N LEU A 124 -23.77 -13.52 5.99
CA LEU A 124 -22.59 -13.49 5.10
C LEU A 124 -22.88 -12.67 3.86
N LEU A 125 -23.95 -12.98 3.12
CA LEU A 125 -24.31 -12.29 1.87
C LEU A 125 -24.64 -10.81 2.11
N ASP A 126 -25.37 -10.50 3.18
CA ASP A 126 -25.63 -9.10 3.59
C ASP A 126 -24.34 -8.31 3.81
N THR A 127 -23.38 -8.90 4.50
CA THR A 127 -22.06 -8.30 4.72
C THR A 127 -21.28 -8.14 3.42
N LEU A 128 -21.29 -9.15 2.54
CA LEU A 128 -20.60 -9.09 1.24
C LEU A 128 -21.24 -8.06 0.29
N VAL A 129 -22.45 -7.60 0.54
CA VAL A 129 -23.07 -6.49 -0.19
C VAL A 129 -22.88 -5.18 0.56
N TRP A 130 -23.52 -5.01 1.71
CA TRP A 130 -23.64 -3.70 2.36
C TRP A 130 -22.36 -3.23 3.05
N THR A 131 -21.73 -4.12 3.83
CA THR A 131 -20.44 -3.78 4.46
C THR A 131 -19.36 -3.59 3.40
N ASN A 132 -19.39 -4.38 2.33
CA ASN A 132 -18.48 -4.22 1.21
C ASN A 132 -18.62 -2.85 0.53
N LEU A 133 -19.83 -2.44 0.19
CA LEU A 133 -20.10 -1.11 -0.38
C LEU A 133 -19.61 0.00 0.54
N PHE A 134 -19.86 -0.12 1.85
CA PHE A 134 -19.38 0.84 2.85
C PHE A 134 -17.85 0.91 2.89
N LEU A 135 -17.16 -0.24 2.95
CA LEU A 135 -15.70 -0.29 2.98
C LEU A 135 -15.08 0.23 1.68
N MET A 136 -15.68 -0.08 0.52
CA MET A 136 -15.24 0.47 -0.76
C MET A 136 -15.37 2.01 -0.78
N ALA A 137 -16.52 2.54 -0.35
CA ALA A 137 -16.75 3.98 -0.29
C ALA A 137 -15.76 4.66 0.67
N LEU A 138 -15.52 4.06 1.84
CA LEU A 138 -14.55 4.55 2.82
C LEU A 138 -13.15 4.57 2.22
N ASN A 139 -12.69 3.48 1.63
CA ASN A 139 -11.35 3.37 1.05
C ASN A 139 -11.14 4.29 -0.17
N LEU A 140 -12.20 4.73 -0.85
CA LEU A 140 -12.12 5.69 -1.94
C LEU A 140 -12.07 7.15 -1.49
N LEU A 141 -12.20 7.45 -0.19
CA LEU A 141 -12.04 8.83 0.30
C LEU A 141 -10.59 9.30 0.04
N PRO A 142 -10.41 10.54 -0.47
CA PRO A 142 -9.06 11.06 -0.78
C PRO A 142 -8.33 11.56 0.48
N ILE A 143 -8.32 10.75 1.54
CA ILE A 143 -7.79 11.09 2.87
C ILE A 143 -6.79 10.02 3.29
N PRO A 144 -5.50 10.36 3.55
CA PRO A 144 -4.56 9.41 4.14
C PRO A 144 -5.06 8.91 5.52
N PRO A 145 -4.89 7.65 5.86
CA PRO A 145 -4.12 6.60 5.18
C PRO A 145 -4.94 5.73 4.20
N LEU A 146 -6.13 6.17 3.77
CA LEU A 146 -7.03 5.42 2.89
C LEU A 146 -6.49 5.36 1.45
N ASP A 147 -6.83 4.30 0.71
CA ASP A 147 -6.35 4.06 -0.65
C ASP A 147 -6.69 5.17 -1.63
N GLY A 148 -7.84 5.83 -1.45
CA GLY A 148 -8.30 6.92 -2.30
C GLY A 148 -7.28 8.06 -2.41
N ALA A 149 -6.51 8.34 -1.36
CA ALA A 149 -5.47 9.35 -1.40
C ALA A 149 -4.41 9.07 -2.49
N GLU A 150 -4.07 7.80 -2.71
CA GLU A 150 -3.10 7.36 -3.71
C GLU A 150 -3.75 6.89 -5.02
N ALA A 151 -5.01 6.48 -5.01
CA ALA A 151 -5.74 5.95 -6.17
C ALA A 151 -6.16 7.04 -7.17
N TRP A 152 -6.71 8.15 -6.71
CA TRP A 152 -7.28 9.21 -7.57
C TRP A 152 -6.29 9.88 -8.54
N PRO A 153 -5.00 10.08 -8.22
CA PRO A 153 -4.03 10.60 -9.17
C PRO A 153 -3.96 9.84 -10.49
N LEU A 154 -4.31 8.54 -10.52
CA LEU A 154 -4.35 7.74 -11.74
C LEU A 154 -5.28 8.34 -12.79
N LEU A 155 -6.45 8.81 -12.40
CA LEU A 155 -7.41 9.42 -13.34
C LEU A 155 -6.86 10.69 -13.99
N GLY A 156 -6.14 11.50 -13.21
CA GLY A 156 -5.44 12.68 -13.73
C GLY A 156 -4.33 12.33 -14.74
N MET A 157 -3.58 11.27 -14.45
CA MET A 157 -2.52 10.77 -15.35
C MET A 157 -3.11 10.23 -16.66
N LEU A 158 -4.21 9.47 -16.59
CA LEU A 158 -4.89 8.93 -17.78
C LEU A 158 -5.49 10.04 -18.66
N ARG A 159 -6.09 11.06 -18.05
CA ARG A 159 -6.64 12.22 -18.78
C ARG A 159 -5.54 13.00 -19.49
N ARG A 160 -4.36 13.16 -18.88
CA ARG A 160 -3.20 13.83 -19.49
C ARG A 160 -2.61 13.03 -20.64
N ALA A 161 -2.55 11.71 -20.51
CA ALA A 161 -2.06 10.81 -21.57
C ALA A 161 -2.96 10.82 -22.82
N LYS A 162 -4.27 11.05 -22.66
CA LYS A 162 -5.23 11.15 -23.78
C LYS A 162 -5.27 12.51 -24.47
N ARG A 163 -4.65 13.56 -23.90
CA ARG A 163 -4.54 14.85 -24.59
C ARG A 163 -3.50 14.70 -25.72
N PRO A 164 -3.89 14.85 -27.01
CA PRO A 164 -2.93 14.90 -28.09
C PRO A 164 -1.92 15.99 -27.75
N ALA A 165 -0.64 15.72 -27.99
CA ALA A 165 0.40 16.71 -27.82
C ALA A 165 0.00 17.95 -28.67
N ARG A 166 -0.63 18.91 -27.99
CA ARG A 166 -1.00 20.17 -28.62
C ARG A 166 0.32 20.74 -29.07
N GLY A 167 0.52 20.75 -30.41
CA GLY A 167 1.76 21.01 -31.10
C GLY A 167 2.65 21.96 -30.31
N ARG A 168 3.83 21.47 -30.00
CA ARG A 168 4.92 22.33 -29.50
C ARG A 168 4.97 23.47 -30.47
N ARG A 169 4.32 24.61 -30.16
CA ARG A 169 4.48 25.83 -30.96
C ARG A 169 5.98 25.98 -31.07
N SER A 170 6.47 25.68 -32.23
CA SER A 170 7.83 26.04 -32.61
C SER A 170 7.95 27.54 -32.35
N THR A 171 8.68 27.89 -31.29
CA THR A 171 9.06 29.27 -31.06
C THR A 171 9.63 29.77 -32.40
N PRO A 172 9.12 30.89 -32.95
CA PRO A 172 9.64 31.39 -34.19
C PRO A 172 11.15 31.51 -34.06
N ALA A 173 11.86 31.10 -35.10
CA ALA A 173 13.34 31.08 -35.19
C ALA A 173 14.02 32.45 -35.00
N ALA A 174 13.30 33.48 -34.56
CA ALA A 174 13.72 34.86 -34.47
C ALA A 174 14.57 35.23 -33.24
N LEU A 175 14.85 34.30 -32.34
CA LEU A 175 15.75 34.56 -31.20
C LEU A 175 16.75 33.40 -31.02
N ARG A 176 17.51 33.10 -32.08
CA ARG A 176 18.79 32.43 -31.90
C ARG A 176 19.78 33.47 -31.36
N VAL A 177 19.84 33.57 -30.05
CA VAL A 177 21.03 34.15 -29.39
C VAL A 177 22.19 33.26 -29.80
N PRO A 178 23.29 33.83 -30.40
CA PRO A 178 24.45 33.02 -30.72
C PRO A 178 24.95 32.34 -29.44
N PRO A 179 25.40 31.08 -29.51
CA PRO A 179 25.94 30.43 -28.33
C PRO A 179 27.11 31.26 -27.81
N ALA A 180 27.03 31.63 -26.52
CA ALA A 180 28.15 32.27 -25.84
C ALA A 180 29.41 31.40 -26.03
N PRO A 181 30.61 31.99 -26.22
CA PRO A 181 31.82 31.21 -26.40
C PRO A 181 31.99 30.24 -25.27
N ALA A 182 32.20 28.96 -25.62
CA ALA A 182 32.34 27.88 -24.68
C ALA A 182 33.43 28.19 -23.65
N ARG A 183 33.02 28.68 -22.48
CA ARG A 183 33.86 28.77 -21.32
C ARG A 183 34.21 27.33 -20.96
N LYS A 184 35.44 26.89 -21.20
CA LYS A 184 35.96 25.60 -20.80
C LYS A 184 35.66 25.45 -19.32
N ALA A 185 34.57 24.76 -18.96
CA ALA A 185 34.31 24.34 -17.61
C ALA A 185 35.47 23.40 -17.25
N LYS A 186 36.31 23.85 -16.33
CA LYS A 186 37.22 22.95 -15.62
C LYS A 186 36.33 21.84 -15.02
N ARG A 187 36.49 20.65 -15.58
CA ARG A 187 35.90 19.42 -14.99
C ARG A 187 36.46 19.36 -13.57
N SER A 188 35.66 19.65 -12.55
CA SER A 188 36.01 19.34 -11.18
C SER A 188 36.04 17.82 -11.14
N GLU A 189 37.23 17.25 -11.15
CA GLU A 189 37.43 15.86 -10.78
C GLU A 189 36.94 15.74 -9.34
N SER A 190 35.81 15.06 -9.14
CA SER A 190 35.45 14.58 -7.82
C SER A 190 36.61 13.72 -7.36
N PRO A 191 37.16 13.92 -6.15
CA PRO A 191 38.23 13.09 -5.65
C PRO A 191 37.73 11.64 -5.67
N VAL A 192 38.40 10.78 -6.40
CA VAL A 192 38.18 9.34 -6.35
C VAL A 192 38.74 8.94 -4.98
N ILE A 193 37.87 8.77 -4.00
CA ILE A 193 38.22 8.21 -2.70
C ILE A 193 38.61 6.76 -2.97
N ASP A 194 39.83 6.39 -2.61
CA ASP A 194 40.25 4.98 -2.73
C ASP A 194 39.53 4.11 -1.68
N ASP A 195 39.52 2.80 -1.91
CA ASP A 195 38.79 1.87 -1.04
C ASP A 195 39.34 1.90 0.41
N ALA A 196 40.62 2.19 0.60
CA ALA A 196 41.24 2.30 1.91
C ALA A 196 40.82 3.55 2.68
N GLU A 197 40.66 4.67 1.96
CA GLU A 197 40.16 5.92 2.54
C GLU A 197 38.65 5.82 2.85
N ALA A 198 37.89 5.15 2.01
CA ALA A 198 36.48 4.86 2.26
C ALA A 198 36.28 3.99 3.51
N ASP A 199 37.07 2.92 3.68
CA ASP A 199 37.06 2.05 4.85
C ASP A 199 37.44 2.79 6.14
N ARG A 200 38.38 3.72 6.04
CA ARG A 200 38.78 4.55 7.18
C ARG A 200 37.66 5.47 7.64
N LEU A 201 37.01 6.17 6.70
CA LEU A 201 35.89 7.06 6.98
C LEU A 201 34.69 6.29 7.57
N ILE A 202 34.42 5.09 7.09
CA ILE A 202 33.35 4.22 7.63
C ILE A 202 33.67 3.82 9.08
N LYS A 203 34.92 3.43 9.38
CA LYS A 203 35.33 3.06 10.74
C LYS A 203 35.24 4.26 11.70
N GLU A 204 35.64 5.44 11.27
CA GLU A 204 35.53 6.68 12.08
C GLU A 204 34.05 7.01 12.36
N ALA A 205 33.17 6.93 11.35
CA ALA A 205 31.75 7.19 11.51
C ALA A 205 31.08 6.19 12.48
N ILE A 206 31.45 4.92 12.43
CA ILE A 206 30.96 3.89 13.37
C ILE A 206 31.44 4.18 14.80
N ALA A 207 32.70 4.57 14.97
CA ALA A 207 33.27 4.89 16.29
C ALA A 207 32.59 6.14 16.91
N ASP A 208 32.28 7.15 16.10
CA ASP A 208 31.59 8.35 16.56
C ASP A 208 30.13 8.06 16.94
N ALA A 209 29.42 7.27 16.14
CA ALA A 209 28.07 6.81 16.45
C ALA A 209 28.02 6.00 17.76
N ALA A 210 29.04 5.17 18.02
CA ALA A 210 29.15 4.41 19.27
C ALA A 210 29.38 5.33 20.47
N ARG A 211 30.25 6.33 20.35
CA ARG A 211 30.51 7.35 21.40
C ARG A 211 29.26 8.16 21.72
N GLU A 212 28.51 8.60 20.69
CA GLU A 212 27.27 9.34 20.85
C GLU A 212 26.20 8.50 21.58
N SER A 213 26.09 7.21 21.22
CA SER A 213 25.14 6.29 21.86
C SER A 213 25.47 6.05 23.34
N GLU A 214 26.77 5.94 23.68
CA GLU A 214 27.23 5.77 25.06
C GLU A 214 27.00 7.04 25.90
N LYS A 215 27.20 8.22 25.30
CA LYS A 215 26.92 9.52 25.94
C LYS A 215 25.45 9.64 26.29
N ARG A 216 24.53 9.35 25.35
CA ARG A 216 23.08 9.33 25.58
C ARG A 216 22.66 8.32 26.65
N ARG A 217 23.33 7.17 26.71
CA ARG A 217 23.05 6.14 27.72
C ARG A 217 23.50 6.60 29.13
N LYS A 218 24.57 7.39 29.24
CA LYS A 218 25.02 7.97 30.52
C LYS A 218 24.10 9.12 30.97
N GLU A 219 23.68 9.97 30.03
CA GLU A 219 22.74 11.06 30.30
C GLU A 219 21.34 10.57 30.73
N GLY A 220 20.82 9.49 30.09
CA GLY A 220 19.55 8.87 30.44
C GLY A 220 19.53 8.05 31.74
N ARG A 221 20.68 7.89 32.43
CA ARG A 221 20.77 7.24 33.76
C ARG A 221 20.83 8.24 34.91
N LEU A 222 20.81 9.56 34.64
CA LEU A 222 20.87 10.63 35.63
C LEU A 222 19.49 11.26 35.92
N HIS A 223 18.43 10.69 35.40
CA HIS A 223 17.03 11.00 35.68
C HIS A 223 16.33 9.69 36.01
#